data_3e171b7e2d90e5275bf59a21ef2b6a56
#
_entry.id   3e171b7e2d90e5275bf59a21ef2b6a56
#
_cell.length_a   1.000
_cell.length_b   1.000
_cell.length_c   1.000
_cell.angle_alpha   90.00
_cell.angle_beta   90.00
_cell.angle_gamma   90.00
#
_symmetry.space_group_name_H-M   'P 1'
#
loop_
_entity.id
_entity.type
_entity.pdbx_description
1 polymer ?
#
loop_
_entity_poly.entity_id
_entity_poly.type
_entity_poly.pdbx_seq_one_letter_code
_entity_poly.pdbx_strand_id
1 'polypeptide(L)'
;MEESPGPRCKPLYVSQAAFANDLFLGRYRPVRPLGSGGMGHVWLARDERSGLDVALKIVAREGKAGYRAEREARAAAALRHPRCQRIRSLAHDSSHVYITYEYVPGRTLREAMRSGELDDRAAIEVAAQVCDALAHAHGRGIVHRDVKPSNVLIAETDSIDIRLLDFGLAQMAEFDTLTALGDVPGTLAYISPERLRGAVATAAADVWAVGVLLWESLAGQHPFWHGDLNETTRRIELGAPPLESLRPDLPAGILQTVTGALVLNPERRPSAGRLAAELRSLPARRRKRKGARPAAPPIDRRAVLLERVLPAAAAGIAVGWATSRLSFYPPGWSLGLGALAAGATFAGPRLGLVTALAALFFPLANISSGLALLYTLVAAAWIVLTWRDARAGLLLVVGPLLAPIAALGLIPLAAQCARGSFRRAAQAAGAVLLAGLVAGLRHVRLPFELSAPPLGLGIDGSRRPTAVAHALIGQLGAHPALLAEALILAAAAVVLPLLRHRGPWVAAGYGAALLAATALTAPAAAILPLIVAAWLSAAALTLDSRP
;
A
#
# COMPACT_ATOMS: atom_id res chain seq x y z
N MET A 1 -16.74 -37.39 -31.80
CA MET A 1 -17.07 -37.21 -30.38
C MET A 1 -16.24 -36.01 -29.92
N GLU A 2 -16.83 -34.83 -30.03
CA GLU A 2 -16.22 -33.55 -29.63
C GLU A 2 -16.54 -33.30 -28.14
N GLU A 3 -15.50 -33.22 -27.32
CA GLU A 3 -15.64 -32.81 -25.94
C GLU A 3 -15.88 -31.29 -25.87
N SER A 4 -17.03 -30.91 -25.37
CA SER A 4 -17.43 -29.54 -25.08
C SER A 4 -16.63 -28.99 -23.90
N PRO A 5 -16.03 -27.79 -23.97
CA PRO A 5 -15.34 -27.18 -22.81
C PRO A 5 -16.35 -26.71 -21.78
N GLY A 6 -16.21 -27.21 -20.56
CA GLY A 6 -17.01 -26.82 -19.39
C GLY A 6 -16.95 -25.33 -19.05
N PRO A 7 -17.96 -24.79 -18.36
CA PRO A 7 -18.08 -23.36 -18.12
C PRO A 7 -16.99 -22.86 -17.17
N ARG A 8 -16.19 -21.90 -17.64
CA ARG A 8 -15.23 -21.13 -16.82
C ARG A 8 -16.01 -20.28 -15.82
N CYS A 9 -15.90 -20.59 -14.53
CA CYS A 9 -16.40 -19.75 -13.47
C CYS A 9 -15.74 -18.35 -13.54
N LYS A 10 -16.55 -17.33 -13.86
CA LYS A 10 -16.19 -15.92 -13.66
C LYS A 10 -16.24 -15.61 -12.15
N PRO A 11 -15.31 -14.83 -11.60
CA PRO A 11 -15.45 -14.34 -10.23
C PRO A 11 -16.72 -13.48 -10.17
N LEU A 12 -17.69 -13.91 -9.38
CA LEU A 12 -18.93 -13.17 -9.11
C LEU A 12 -18.57 -11.88 -8.35
N TYR A 13 -18.44 -10.77 -9.07
CA TYR A 13 -18.69 -9.45 -8.53
C TYR A 13 -20.20 -9.39 -8.25
N VAL A 14 -20.58 -9.72 -7.03
CA VAL A 14 -21.95 -9.61 -6.59
C VAL A 14 -22.28 -8.14 -6.50
N SER A 15 -23.02 -7.61 -7.48
CA SER A 15 -23.48 -6.22 -7.47
C SER A 15 -24.44 -6.04 -6.29
N GLN A 16 -24.30 -4.95 -5.54
CA GLN A 16 -25.15 -4.58 -4.39
C GLN A 16 -26.66 -4.59 -4.69
N ALA A 17 -27.04 -4.52 -5.97
CA ALA A 17 -28.44 -4.48 -6.41
C ALA A 17 -29.12 -5.85 -6.47
N ALA A 18 -28.38 -6.97 -6.48
CA ALA A 18 -28.96 -8.30 -6.68
C ALA A 18 -29.59 -8.94 -5.41
N PHE A 19 -29.34 -8.39 -4.22
CA PHE A 19 -29.74 -9.01 -2.96
C PHE A 19 -30.91 -8.34 -2.20
N ALA A 20 -31.53 -7.31 -2.77
CA ALA A 20 -32.58 -6.58 -2.03
C ALA A 20 -33.84 -7.41 -1.72
N ASN A 21 -34.03 -8.57 -2.36
CA ASN A 21 -35.22 -9.42 -2.18
C ASN A 21 -34.94 -10.87 -1.76
N ASP A 22 -33.69 -11.36 -1.81
CA ASP A 22 -33.39 -12.77 -1.49
C ASP A 22 -32.89 -12.93 -0.06
N LEU A 23 -33.50 -13.89 0.66
CA LEU A 23 -33.07 -14.25 2.01
C LEU A 23 -31.84 -15.16 1.96
N PHE A 24 -30.77 -14.80 2.64
CA PHE A 24 -29.66 -15.72 2.87
C PHE A 24 -30.16 -16.95 3.67
N LEU A 25 -29.90 -18.13 3.16
CA LEU A 25 -30.38 -19.40 3.71
C LEU A 25 -31.91 -19.45 3.94
N GLY A 26 -32.69 -18.70 3.18
CA GLY A 26 -34.14 -18.60 3.38
C GLY A 26 -34.56 -18.05 4.77
N ARG A 27 -33.68 -17.35 5.45
CA ARG A 27 -33.87 -16.90 6.83
C ARG A 27 -33.40 -15.46 7.10
N TYR A 28 -32.26 -15.05 6.57
CA TYR A 28 -31.63 -13.76 6.94
C TYR A 28 -31.86 -12.73 5.85
N ARG A 29 -32.64 -11.70 6.16
CA ARG A 29 -32.88 -10.56 5.25
C ARG A 29 -31.71 -9.59 5.34
N PRO A 30 -30.96 -9.34 4.27
CA PRO A 30 -29.91 -8.34 4.27
C PRO A 30 -30.49 -6.93 4.47
N VAL A 31 -29.85 -6.14 5.35
CA VAL A 31 -30.21 -4.74 5.62
C VAL A 31 -29.19 -3.80 5.01
N ARG A 32 -27.91 -3.96 5.37
CA ARG A 32 -26.80 -3.19 4.82
C ARG A 32 -25.47 -3.91 5.02
N PRO A 33 -24.46 -3.65 4.20
CA PRO A 33 -23.11 -4.16 4.46
C PRO A 33 -22.52 -3.49 5.71
N LEU A 34 -21.81 -4.27 6.54
CA LEU A 34 -21.04 -3.80 7.69
C LEU A 34 -19.55 -3.72 7.34
N GLY A 35 -19.06 -4.58 6.45
CA GLY A 35 -17.68 -4.61 6.03
C GLY A 35 -17.40 -5.68 4.97
N SER A 36 -16.25 -5.53 4.30
CA SER A 36 -15.72 -6.53 3.37
C SER A 36 -14.22 -6.64 3.58
N GLY A 37 -13.68 -7.86 3.47
CA GLY A 37 -12.24 -8.12 3.60
C GLY A 37 -11.85 -9.42 2.92
N GLY A 38 -10.59 -9.77 2.96
CA GLY A 38 -10.06 -10.99 2.32
C GLY A 38 -10.71 -12.31 2.79
N MET A 39 -11.44 -12.28 3.89
CA MET A 39 -12.15 -13.44 4.47
C MET A 39 -13.67 -13.45 4.20
N GLY A 40 -14.17 -12.57 3.31
CA GLY A 40 -15.60 -12.53 2.97
C GLY A 40 -16.28 -11.21 3.29
N HIS A 41 -17.62 -11.23 3.26
CA HIS A 41 -18.49 -10.08 3.47
C HIS A 41 -19.27 -10.21 4.77
N VAL A 42 -19.39 -9.09 5.51
CA VAL A 42 -20.22 -9.02 6.72
C VAL A 42 -21.42 -8.12 6.46
N TRP A 43 -22.59 -8.61 6.72
CA TRP A 43 -23.87 -7.92 6.55
C TRP A 43 -24.58 -7.73 7.87
N LEU A 44 -25.17 -6.56 8.09
CA LEU A 44 -26.29 -6.44 9.02
C LEU A 44 -27.49 -7.12 8.35
N ALA A 45 -28.04 -8.10 9.01
CA ALA A 45 -29.19 -8.83 8.51
C ALA A 45 -30.27 -8.98 9.62
N ARG A 46 -31.53 -9.06 9.19
CA ARG A 46 -32.65 -9.38 10.07
C ARG A 46 -32.89 -10.89 10.03
N ASP A 47 -32.85 -11.53 11.17
CA ASP A 47 -33.24 -12.94 11.30
C ASP A 47 -34.77 -13.04 11.35
N GLU A 48 -35.41 -13.47 10.28
CA GLU A 48 -36.85 -13.56 10.15
C GLU A 48 -37.49 -14.52 11.14
N ARG A 49 -36.71 -15.46 11.71
CA ARG A 49 -37.22 -16.42 12.72
C ARG A 49 -37.25 -15.83 14.12
N SER A 50 -36.25 -15.08 14.50
CA SER A 50 -36.13 -14.50 15.85
C SER A 50 -36.55 -13.03 15.92
N GLY A 51 -36.70 -12.36 14.79
CA GLY A 51 -36.94 -10.94 14.72
C GLY A 51 -35.78 -10.07 15.19
N LEU A 52 -34.56 -10.63 15.36
CA LEU A 52 -33.40 -9.93 15.85
C LEU A 52 -32.49 -9.49 14.72
N ASP A 53 -31.79 -8.37 14.91
CA ASP A 53 -30.69 -7.96 14.06
C ASP A 53 -29.45 -8.78 14.39
N VAL A 54 -28.75 -9.21 13.36
CA VAL A 54 -27.54 -10.05 13.44
C VAL A 54 -26.45 -9.54 12.52
N ALA A 55 -25.19 -9.78 12.87
CA ALA A 55 -24.07 -9.61 11.95
C ALA A 55 -23.81 -10.97 11.27
N LEU A 56 -24.04 -11.02 9.95
CA LEU A 56 -23.91 -12.24 9.15
C LEU A 56 -22.62 -12.17 8.32
N LYS A 57 -21.67 -13.03 8.65
CA LYS A 57 -20.42 -13.18 7.88
C LYS A 57 -20.57 -14.34 6.90
N ILE A 58 -20.28 -14.04 5.62
CA ILE A 58 -20.39 -14.98 4.50
C ILE A 58 -18.98 -15.24 3.98
N VAL A 59 -18.53 -16.49 4.05
CA VAL A 59 -17.19 -16.94 3.64
C VAL A 59 -17.35 -17.99 2.55
N ALA A 60 -16.58 -17.85 1.45
CA ALA A 60 -16.57 -18.85 0.38
C ALA A 60 -16.07 -20.20 0.93
N ARG A 61 -16.75 -21.29 0.58
CA ARG A 61 -16.45 -22.66 1.05
C ARG A 61 -15.37 -23.35 0.20
N GLU A 62 -14.99 -22.79 -0.93
CA GLU A 62 -14.03 -23.39 -1.84
C GLU A 62 -12.65 -23.55 -1.18
N GLY A 63 -12.05 -24.75 -1.34
CA GLY A 63 -10.71 -25.08 -0.86
C GLY A 63 -10.62 -25.29 0.67
N LYS A 64 -9.37 -25.35 1.16
CA LYS A 64 -9.05 -25.56 2.59
C LYS A 64 -9.59 -24.46 3.51
N ALA A 65 -9.87 -23.28 2.97
CA ALA A 65 -10.27 -22.08 3.67
C ALA A 65 -11.65 -22.22 4.33
N GLY A 66 -12.65 -22.72 3.64
CA GLY A 66 -14.01 -22.87 4.16
C GLY A 66 -14.10 -23.88 5.32
N TYR A 67 -13.40 -25.02 5.21
CA TYR A 67 -13.37 -26.03 6.29
C TYR A 67 -12.68 -25.51 7.55
N ARG A 68 -11.62 -24.70 7.39
CA ARG A 68 -10.94 -24.08 8.53
C ARG A 68 -11.82 -23.05 9.21
N ALA A 69 -12.47 -22.16 8.44
CA ALA A 69 -13.40 -21.16 8.97
C ALA A 69 -14.53 -21.80 9.78
N GLU A 70 -15.07 -22.91 9.30
CA GLU A 70 -16.11 -23.65 10.01
C GLU A 70 -15.61 -24.24 11.34
N ARG A 71 -14.42 -24.86 11.34
CA ARG A 71 -13.80 -25.43 12.55
C ARG A 71 -13.49 -24.35 13.59
N GLU A 72 -12.92 -23.23 13.16
CA GLU A 72 -12.55 -22.11 14.04
C GLU A 72 -13.79 -21.42 14.60
N ALA A 73 -14.84 -21.24 13.76
CA ALA A 73 -16.12 -20.71 14.23
C ALA A 73 -16.76 -21.63 15.28
N ARG A 74 -16.66 -22.96 15.12
CA ARG A 74 -17.14 -23.92 16.14
C ARG A 74 -16.38 -23.79 17.45
N ALA A 75 -15.06 -23.64 17.41
CA ALA A 75 -14.25 -23.42 18.62
C ALA A 75 -14.60 -22.09 19.29
N ALA A 76 -14.72 -21.00 18.51
CA ALA A 76 -15.09 -19.70 19.02
C ALA A 76 -16.53 -19.64 19.55
N ALA A 77 -17.44 -20.49 19.04
CA ALA A 77 -18.82 -20.59 19.55
C ALA A 77 -18.92 -21.08 21.01
N ALA A 78 -17.84 -21.70 21.53
CA ALA A 78 -17.75 -22.10 22.94
C ALA A 78 -17.43 -20.91 23.89
N LEU A 79 -16.96 -19.77 23.37
CA LEU A 79 -16.65 -18.60 24.18
C LEU A 79 -17.94 -17.96 24.73
N ARG A 80 -18.00 -17.81 26.05
CA ARG A 80 -19.09 -17.16 26.79
C ARG A 80 -18.50 -16.09 27.69
N HIS A 81 -18.25 -14.92 27.14
CA HIS A 81 -17.72 -13.78 27.89
C HIS A 81 -18.31 -12.48 27.35
N PRO A 82 -18.69 -11.50 28.19
CA PRO A 82 -19.32 -10.26 27.72
C PRO A 82 -18.46 -9.45 26.76
N ARG A 83 -17.13 -9.63 26.79
CA ARG A 83 -16.19 -8.93 25.90
C ARG A 83 -15.85 -9.70 24.62
N CYS A 84 -16.35 -10.91 24.45
CA CYS A 84 -16.22 -11.68 23.21
C CYS A 84 -17.50 -11.59 22.40
N GLN A 85 -17.41 -11.27 21.11
CA GLN A 85 -18.58 -11.29 20.23
C GLN A 85 -19.16 -12.70 20.17
N ARG A 86 -20.45 -12.81 20.45
CA ARG A 86 -21.12 -14.11 20.55
C ARG A 86 -21.52 -14.64 19.19
N ILE A 87 -21.14 -15.88 18.87
CA ILE A 87 -21.67 -16.62 17.73
C ILE A 87 -23.05 -17.18 18.12
N ARG A 88 -24.07 -16.87 17.30
CA ARG A 88 -25.46 -17.36 17.49
C ARG A 88 -25.72 -18.65 16.73
N SER A 89 -25.24 -18.73 15.49
CA SER A 89 -25.39 -19.92 14.66
C SER A 89 -24.28 -20.03 13.62
N LEU A 90 -24.08 -21.26 13.17
CA LEU A 90 -23.19 -21.61 12.07
C LEU A 90 -23.99 -22.48 11.10
N ALA A 91 -24.01 -22.13 9.82
CA ALA A 91 -24.63 -22.85 8.76
C ALA A 91 -23.78 -22.82 7.49
N HIS A 92 -24.07 -23.69 6.55
CA HIS A 92 -23.42 -23.67 5.24
C HIS A 92 -24.37 -24.15 4.15
N ASP A 93 -24.12 -23.73 2.93
CA ASP A 93 -24.66 -24.33 1.71
C ASP A 93 -23.53 -25.00 0.91
N SER A 94 -23.76 -25.26 -0.37
CA SER A 94 -22.75 -25.85 -1.26
C SER A 94 -21.56 -24.92 -1.52
N SER A 95 -21.74 -23.61 -1.46
CA SER A 95 -20.79 -22.59 -1.90
C SER A 95 -20.24 -21.71 -0.78
N HIS A 96 -20.97 -21.55 0.33
CA HIS A 96 -20.59 -20.62 1.40
C HIS A 96 -20.79 -21.21 2.80
N VAL A 97 -19.99 -20.67 3.74
CA VAL A 97 -20.18 -20.82 5.18
C VAL A 97 -20.76 -19.52 5.72
N TYR A 98 -21.81 -19.61 6.51
CA TYR A 98 -22.54 -18.50 7.12
C TYR A 98 -22.34 -18.54 8.62
N ILE A 99 -21.69 -17.51 9.16
CA ILE A 99 -21.47 -17.35 10.59
C ILE A 99 -22.32 -16.19 11.07
N THR A 100 -23.28 -16.49 11.95
CA THR A 100 -24.18 -15.48 12.50
C THR A 100 -23.71 -15.08 13.87
N TYR A 101 -23.38 -13.79 14.03
CA TYR A 101 -23.00 -13.18 15.30
C TYR A 101 -24.15 -12.34 15.87
N GLU A 102 -24.08 -12.06 17.17
CA GLU A 102 -24.86 -10.97 17.75
C GLU A 102 -24.49 -9.66 17.07
N TYR A 103 -25.49 -8.85 16.76
CA TYR A 103 -25.23 -7.46 16.33
C TYR A 103 -25.17 -6.56 17.56
N VAL A 104 -24.09 -5.82 17.68
CA VAL A 104 -23.90 -4.81 18.73
C VAL A 104 -23.72 -3.47 18.03
N PRO A 105 -24.64 -2.50 18.24
CA PRO A 105 -24.45 -1.13 17.73
C PRO A 105 -23.19 -0.53 18.32
N GLY A 106 -22.39 0.13 17.48
CA GLY A 106 -21.12 0.70 17.91
C GLY A 106 -20.21 1.02 16.76
N ARG A 107 -18.98 1.41 17.10
CA ARG A 107 -17.92 1.70 16.16
C ARG A 107 -16.65 0.94 16.50
N THR A 108 -15.81 0.71 15.51
CA THR A 108 -14.52 0.06 15.75
C THR A 108 -13.57 1.00 16.49
N LEU A 109 -12.63 0.43 17.25
CA LEU A 109 -11.56 1.21 17.88
C LEU A 109 -10.74 1.97 16.82
N ARG A 110 -10.59 1.43 15.60
CA ARG A 110 -9.95 2.12 14.48
C ARG A 110 -10.66 3.42 14.10
N GLU A 111 -11.98 3.40 14.09
CA GLU A 111 -12.81 4.58 13.82
C GLU A 111 -12.71 5.58 14.97
N ALA A 112 -12.77 5.13 16.23
CA ALA A 112 -12.63 5.98 17.42
C ALA A 112 -11.23 6.65 17.49
N MET A 113 -10.16 5.94 17.12
CA MET A 113 -8.82 6.51 17.02
C MET A 113 -8.72 7.58 15.92
N ARG A 114 -9.37 7.35 14.78
CA ARG A 114 -9.36 8.32 13.66
C ARG A 114 -10.16 9.58 13.95
N SER A 115 -11.28 9.47 14.69
CA SER A 115 -12.09 10.62 15.08
C SER A 115 -11.42 11.46 16.20
N GLY A 116 -10.38 10.92 16.85
CA GLY A 116 -9.67 11.59 17.94
C GLY A 116 -10.47 11.68 19.25
N GLU A 117 -11.54 10.92 19.40
CA GLU A 117 -12.42 10.92 20.57
C GLU A 117 -11.94 10.00 21.70
N LEU A 118 -10.92 9.18 21.43
CA LEU A 118 -10.35 8.26 22.40
C LEU A 118 -9.33 9.00 23.28
N ASP A 119 -9.65 9.25 24.54
CA ASP A 119 -8.70 9.76 25.53
C ASP A 119 -7.81 8.63 26.08
N ASP A 120 -6.76 8.99 26.83
CA ASP A 120 -5.80 8.02 27.38
C ASP A 120 -6.48 7.02 28.32
N ARG A 121 -7.46 7.47 29.12
CA ARG A 121 -8.20 6.61 30.04
C ARG A 121 -9.07 5.59 29.29
N ALA A 122 -9.75 6.06 28.25
CA ALA A 122 -10.55 5.19 27.39
C ALA A 122 -9.67 4.17 26.67
N ALA A 123 -8.50 4.58 26.16
CA ALA A 123 -7.55 3.69 25.50
C ALA A 123 -7.05 2.58 26.44
N ILE A 124 -6.72 2.94 27.70
CA ILE A 124 -6.27 1.99 28.73
C ILE A 124 -7.41 1.03 29.09
N GLU A 125 -8.62 1.54 29.29
CA GLU A 125 -9.78 0.70 29.64
C GLU A 125 -10.14 -0.25 28.48
N VAL A 126 -10.13 0.22 27.24
CA VAL A 126 -10.33 -0.64 26.05
C VAL A 126 -9.29 -1.75 26.02
N ALA A 127 -8.00 -1.45 26.22
CA ALA A 127 -6.95 -2.46 26.23
C ALA A 127 -7.13 -3.46 27.39
N ALA A 128 -7.54 -2.99 28.57
CA ALA A 128 -7.82 -3.86 29.71
C ALA A 128 -8.99 -4.83 29.42
N GLN A 129 -10.07 -4.34 28.80
CA GLN A 129 -11.21 -5.17 28.42
C GLN A 129 -10.88 -6.15 27.29
N VAL A 130 -10.03 -5.76 26.31
CA VAL A 130 -9.49 -6.68 25.30
C VAL A 130 -8.70 -7.81 25.97
N CYS A 131 -7.88 -7.47 26.97
CA CYS A 131 -7.12 -8.46 27.75
C CYS A 131 -8.05 -9.41 28.53
N ASP A 132 -9.20 -8.96 29.06
CA ASP A 132 -10.18 -9.85 29.70
C ASP A 132 -10.75 -10.87 28.72
N ALA A 133 -11.13 -10.41 27.51
CA ALA A 133 -11.61 -11.31 26.46
C ALA A 133 -10.56 -12.35 26.09
N LEU A 134 -9.30 -11.91 25.93
CA LEU A 134 -8.17 -12.79 25.60
C LEU A 134 -7.86 -13.77 26.73
N ALA A 135 -7.85 -13.33 27.99
CA ALA A 135 -7.62 -14.20 29.14
C ALA A 135 -8.67 -15.33 29.23
N HIS A 136 -9.94 -15.00 28.94
CA HIS A 136 -11.01 -15.98 28.87
C HIS A 136 -10.82 -17.00 27.74
N ALA A 137 -10.42 -16.53 26.55
CA ALA A 137 -10.13 -17.40 25.41
C ALA A 137 -8.88 -18.27 25.62
N HIS A 138 -7.80 -17.68 26.12
CA HIS A 138 -6.54 -18.40 26.41
C HIS A 138 -6.73 -19.50 27.44
N GLY A 139 -7.56 -19.26 28.47
CA GLY A 139 -7.92 -20.28 29.46
C GLY A 139 -8.69 -21.48 28.87
N ARG A 140 -9.15 -21.36 27.62
CA ARG A 140 -9.80 -22.43 26.84
C ARG A 140 -8.95 -22.95 25.70
N GLY A 141 -7.68 -22.55 25.63
CA GLY A 141 -6.75 -22.94 24.56
C GLY A 141 -7.03 -22.26 23.23
N ILE A 142 -7.84 -21.18 23.21
CA ILE A 142 -8.18 -20.42 22.00
C ILE A 142 -7.32 -19.16 21.93
N VAL A 143 -6.49 -19.03 20.89
CA VAL A 143 -5.68 -17.85 20.57
C VAL A 143 -6.37 -17.04 19.49
N HIS A 144 -6.42 -15.71 19.62
CA HIS A 144 -7.14 -14.83 18.72
C HIS A 144 -6.43 -14.64 17.37
N ARG A 145 -5.10 -14.43 17.38
CA ARG A 145 -4.20 -14.36 16.22
C ARG A 145 -4.31 -13.11 15.35
N ASP A 146 -5.35 -12.30 15.48
CA ASP A 146 -5.60 -11.09 14.68
C ASP A 146 -6.13 -9.93 15.53
N VAL A 147 -5.51 -9.66 16.67
CA VAL A 147 -5.86 -8.51 17.52
C VAL A 147 -5.38 -7.24 16.86
N LYS A 148 -6.33 -6.35 16.53
CA LYS A 148 -6.06 -5.05 15.90
C LYS A 148 -7.26 -4.10 16.12
N PRO A 149 -7.11 -2.79 15.97
CA PRO A 149 -8.19 -1.84 16.26
C PRO A 149 -9.48 -2.03 15.44
N SER A 150 -9.41 -2.61 14.23
CA SER A 150 -10.60 -2.93 13.44
C SER A 150 -11.39 -4.13 13.96
N ASN A 151 -10.77 -4.96 14.80
CA ASN A 151 -11.40 -6.14 15.42
C ASN A 151 -11.83 -5.87 16.87
N VAL A 152 -11.79 -4.64 17.33
CA VAL A 152 -12.31 -4.20 18.63
C VAL A 152 -13.49 -3.26 18.38
N LEU A 153 -14.70 -3.67 18.69
CA LEU A 153 -15.91 -2.88 18.62
C LEU A 153 -16.15 -2.21 19.97
N ILE A 154 -16.36 -0.91 19.99
CA ILE A 154 -16.79 -0.14 21.17
C ILE A 154 -18.29 0.05 21.01
N ALA A 155 -19.07 -0.50 21.93
CA ALA A 155 -20.51 -0.41 21.93
C ALA A 155 -21.00 1.01 22.24
N GLU A 156 -22.16 1.36 21.72
CA GLU A 156 -22.86 2.63 22.02
C GLU A 156 -23.53 2.55 23.40
N THR A 157 -22.73 2.75 24.45
CA THR A 157 -23.17 2.73 25.86
C THR A 157 -22.55 3.91 26.62
N ASP A 158 -23.09 4.23 27.79
CA ASP A 158 -22.60 5.34 28.63
C ASP A 158 -21.18 5.11 29.19
N SER A 159 -20.75 3.86 29.24
CA SER A 159 -19.41 3.47 29.69
C SER A 159 -18.67 2.73 28.58
N ILE A 160 -17.33 2.67 28.67
CA ILE A 160 -16.53 1.87 27.74
C ILE A 160 -16.96 0.39 27.89
N ASP A 161 -17.52 -0.15 26.80
CA ASP A 161 -17.91 -1.54 26.67
C ASP A 161 -17.48 -2.07 25.30
N ILE A 162 -16.62 -3.09 25.26
CA ILE A 162 -16.09 -3.58 24.00
C ILE A 162 -16.60 -4.99 23.66
N ARG A 163 -16.52 -5.30 22.37
CA ARG A 163 -16.59 -6.68 21.86
C ARG A 163 -15.36 -6.93 21.00
N LEU A 164 -14.62 -7.97 21.36
CA LEU A 164 -13.54 -8.48 20.52
C LEU A 164 -14.14 -9.38 19.44
N LEU A 165 -13.92 -8.99 18.18
CA LEU A 165 -14.51 -9.60 16.99
C LEU A 165 -13.59 -10.68 16.41
N ASP A 166 -14.16 -11.60 15.63
CA ASP A 166 -13.45 -12.52 14.73
C ASP A 166 -12.37 -13.41 15.41
N PHE A 167 -12.73 -14.11 16.48
CA PHE A 167 -11.83 -15.08 17.11
C PHE A 167 -11.44 -16.22 16.16
N GLY A 168 -10.12 -16.41 16.00
CA GLY A 168 -9.54 -17.62 15.40
C GLY A 168 -9.59 -17.70 13.86
N LEU A 169 -10.35 -16.83 13.16
CA LEU A 169 -10.52 -16.94 11.71
C LEU A 169 -9.26 -16.56 10.90
N ALA A 170 -8.21 -16.08 11.54
CA ALA A 170 -7.00 -15.55 10.89
C ALA A 170 -5.95 -16.62 10.50
N GLN A 171 -6.15 -17.89 10.79
CA GLN A 171 -5.22 -18.96 10.39
C GLN A 171 -5.22 -19.22 8.86
N MET A 172 -6.07 -18.50 8.11
CA MET A 172 -6.17 -18.62 6.66
C MET A 172 -5.03 -17.97 5.87
N ALA A 173 -4.19 -17.15 6.52
CA ALA A 173 -3.03 -16.52 5.93
C ALA A 173 -1.74 -17.13 6.53
N GLU A 174 -1.53 -18.43 6.37
CA GLU A 174 -0.20 -19.00 6.49
C GLU A 174 0.68 -18.48 5.34
N PHE A 175 1.96 -18.31 5.60
CA PHE A 175 2.99 -17.58 4.85
C PHE A 175 3.00 -17.73 3.31
N ASP A 176 2.38 -18.75 2.74
CA ASP A 176 2.30 -18.96 1.28
C ASP A 176 1.38 -17.97 0.55
N THR A 177 0.50 -17.26 1.28
CA THR A 177 -0.41 -16.24 0.72
C THR A 177 -0.04 -14.81 1.03
N LEU A 178 0.94 -14.56 1.91
CA LEU A 178 1.40 -13.21 2.27
C LEU A 178 2.05 -12.47 1.10
N THR A 179 2.59 -13.21 0.13
CA THR A 179 3.18 -12.68 -1.11
C THR A 179 2.19 -12.60 -2.28
N ALA A 180 1.10 -13.37 -2.25
CA ALA A 180 0.16 -13.50 -3.37
C ALA A 180 -1.07 -12.57 -3.29
N LEU A 181 -1.49 -12.17 -2.10
CA LEU A 181 -2.63 -11.28 -1.89
C LEU A 181 -2.12 -9.89 -1.52
N GLY A 182 -2.06 -9.00 -2.49
CA GLY A 182 -1.74 -7.57 -2.33
C GLY A 182 -2.76 -6.78 -1.48
N ASP A 183 -3.49 -7.43 -0.58
CA ASP A 183 -4.48 -6.82 0.30
C ASP A 183 -4.05 -6.92 1.77
N VAL A 184 -3.98 -5.75 2.38
CA VAL A 184 -3.92 -5.41 3.79
C VAL A 184 -2.52 -5.17 4.37
N PRO A 185 -1.90 -4.05 4.02
CA PRO A 185 -0.71 -3.55 4.73
C PRO A 185 -0.92 -3.36 6.24
N GLY A 186 -2.18 -3.12 6.69
CA GLY A 186 -2.49 -2.83 8.10
C GLY A 186 -2.49 -4.02 9.05
N THR A 187 -2.72 -5.25 8.58
CA THR A 187 -2.79 -6.44 9.46
C THR A 187 -1.41 -6.90 9.92
N LEU A 188 -0.40 -6.82 9.06
CA LEU A 188 0.97 -7.23 9.37
C LEU A 188 1.65 -6.32 10.42
N ALA A 189 1.16 -5.12 10.61
CA ALA A 189 1.73 -4.17 11.55
C ALA A 189 1.57 -4.59 13.03
N TYR A 190 0.60 -5.47 13.35
CA TYR A 190 0.34 -5.97 14.71
C TYR A 190 0.94 -7.36 14.96
N ILE A 191 1.59 -7.96 13.97
CA ILE A 191 2.18 -9.30 14.09
C ILE A 191 3.37 -9.27 15.06
N SER A 192 3.51 -10.32 15.85
CA SER A 192 4.63 -10.45 16.78
C SER A 192 5.91 -10.92 16.09
N PRO A 193 7.12 -10.60 16.65
CA PRO A 193 8.39 -10.96 16.04
C PRO A 193 8.57 -12.47 15.81
N GLU A 194 8.13 -13.29 16.75
CA GLU A 194 8.17 -14.75 16.64
C GLU A 194 7.29 -15.27 15.49
N ARG A 195 6.14 -14.63 15.25
CA ARG A 195 5.27 -14.99 14.13
C ARG A 195 5.85 -14.59 12.79
N LEU A 196 6.56 -13.47 12.71
CA LEU A 196 7.30 -13.08 11.50
C LEU A 196 8.36 -14.13 11.13
N ARG A 197 8.94 -14.82 12.13
CA ARG A 197 9.92 -15.90 11.93
C ARG A 197 9.27 -17.27 11.67
N GLY A 198 7.94 -17.34 11.50
CA GLY A 198 7.22 -18.57 11.20
C GLY A 198 6.76 -19.38 12.40
N ALA A 199 6.91 -18.87 13.63
CA ALA A 199 6.43 -19.60 14.80
C ALA A 199 4.89 -19.65 14.86
N VAL A 200 4.36 -20.72 15.45
CA VAL A 200 2.91 -20.85 15.69
C VAL A 200 2.45 -19.75 16.65
N ALA A 201 1.28 -19.18 16.39
CA ALA A 201 0.71 -18.15 17.25
C ALA A 201 0.37 -18.73 18.63
N THR A 202 0.84 -18.05 19.66
CA THR A 202 0.57 -18.36 21.08
C THR A 202 -0.19 -17.21 21.75
N ALA A 203 -0.63 -17.42 22.98
CA ALA A 203 -1.24 -16.37 23.81
C ALA A 203 -0.34 -15.13 23.93
N ALA A 204 0.99 -15.30 23.95
CA ALA A 204 1.94 -14.20 24.00
C ALA A 204 1.95 -13.33 22.72
N ALA A 205 1.57 -13.89 21.56
CA ALA A 205 1.43 -13.13 20.33
C ALA A 205 0.21 -12.17 20.39
N ASP A 206 -0.89 -12.59 21.01
CA ASP A 206 -2.04 -11.71 21.23
C ASP A 206 -1.70 -10.58 22.21
N VAL A 207 -0.92 -10.85 23.26
CA VAL A 207 -0.45 -9.84 24.21
C VAL A 207 0.44 -8.80 23.54
N TRP A 208 1.35 -9.21 22.64
CA TRP A 208 2.11 -8.29 21.81
C TRP A 208 1.19 -7.37 21.00
N ALA A 209 0.17 -7.94 20.34
CA ALA A 209 -0.76 -7.17 19.52
C ALA A 209 -1.56 -6.14 20.35
N VAL A 210 -1.94 -6.48 21.60
CA VAL A 210 -2.52 -5.52 22.56
C VAL A 210 -1.51 -4.43 22.93
N GLY A 211 -0.24 -4.78 23.13
CA GLY A 211 0.83 -3.81 23.38
C GLY A 211 0.95 -2.80 22.25
N VAL A 212 0.94 -3.26 20.99
CA VAL A 212 0.96 -2.40 19.79
C VAL A 212 -0.28 -1.51 19.73
N LEU A 213 -1.46 -2.08 19.94
CA LEU A 213 -2.74 -1.38 19.94
C LEU A 213 -2.76 -0.26 20.99
N LEU A 214 -2.32 -0.55 22.22
CA LEU A 214 -2.27 0.43 23.30
C LEU A 214 -1.20 1.50 23.01
N TRP A 215 -0.02 1.13 22.55
CA TRP A 215 1.02 2.07 22.14
C TRP A 215 0.50 3.04 21.07
N GLU A 216 -0.15 2.51 20.00
CA GLU A 216 -0.73 3.31 18.94
C GLU A 216 -1.83 4.24 19.44
N SER A 217 -2.71 3.75 20.33
CA SER A 217 -3.81 4.54 20.90
C SER A 217 -3.30 5.70 21.74
N LEU A 218 -2.23 5.50 22.53
CA LEU A 218 -1.64 6.51 23.38
C LEU A 218 -0.77 7.51 22.61
N ALA A 219 0.02 7.04 21.63
CA ALA A 219 0.90 7.88 20.84
C ALA A 219 0.18 8.60 19.69
N GLY A 220 -0.95 8.09 19.22
CA GLY A 220 -1.69 8.62 18.08
C GLY A 220 -1.05 8.28 16.72
N GLN A 221 -0.01 7.45 16.70
CA GLN A 221 0.66 6.93 15.52
C GLN A 221 1.08 5.49 15.76
N HIS A 222 1.28 4.70 14.68
CA HIS A 222 1.67 3.30 14.80
C HIS A 222 3.17 3.17 15.08
N PRO A 223 3.64 2.28 16.03
CA PRO A 223 5.06 2.17 16.36
C PRO A 223 5.93 1.64 15.22
N PHE A 224 5.39 0.80 14.36
CA PHE A 224 6.17 0.09 13.35
C PHE A 224 5.83 0.48 11.91
N TRP A 225 4.58 0.88 11.64
CA TRP A 225 4.09 1.12 10.27
C TRP A 225 4.56 2.46 9.70
N HIS A 226 5.30 2.40 8.56
CA HIS A 226 5.79 3.56 7.80
C HIS A 226 5.49 3.47 6.29
N GLY A 227 4.46 2.72 5.90
CA GLY A 227 4.05 2.63 4.49
C GLY A 227 4.83 1.60 3.65
N ASP A 228 5.92 1.01 4.17
CA ASP A 228 6.67 -0.08 3.55
C ASP A 228 6.67 -1.32 4.44
N LEU A 229 6.44 -2.48 3.81
CA LEU A 229 6.34 -3.77 4.49
C LEU A 229 7.69 -4.25 5.02
N ASN A 230 8.76 -4.11 4.23
CA ASN A 230 10.09 -4.56 4.63
C ASN A 230 10.62 -3.74 5.82
N GLU A 231 10.41 -2.42 5.78
CA GLU A 231 10.78 -1.54 6.89
C GLU A 231 9.93 -1.82 8.13
N THR A 232 8.64 -2.12 7.96
CA THR A 232 7.76 -2.52 9.06
C THR A 232 8.25 -3.81 9.71
N THR A 233 8.58 -4.83 8.92
CA THR A 233 9.15 -6.09 9.41
C THR A 233 10.44 -5.86 10.21
N ARG A 234 11.37 -5.09 9.64
CA ARG A 234 12.63 -4.74 10.31
C ARG A 234 12.41 -4.06 11.66
N ARG A 235 11.47 -3.10 11.73
CA ARG A 235 11.16 -2.38 12.97
C ARG A 235 10.53 -3.27 14.03
N ILE A 236 9.67 -4.20 13.64
CA ILE A 236 9.12 -5.20 14.56
C ILE A 236 10.24 -6.05 15.16
N GLU A 237 11.23 -6.45 14.36
CA GLU A 237 12.39 -7.24 14.83
C GLU A 237 13.33 -6.45 15.76
N LEU A 238 13.43 -5.13 15.57
CA LEU A 238 14.20 -4.24 16.45
C LEU A 238 13.47 -3.91 17.77
N GLY A 239 12.14 -4.11 17.81
CA GLY A 239 11.30 -3.76 18.95
C GLY A 239 10.68 -2.37 18.85
N ALA A 240 9.68 -2.13 19.71
CA ALA A 240 8.97 -0.85 19.72
C ALA A 240 9.86 0.28 20.26
N PRO A 241 9.78 1.48 19.65
CA PRO A 241 10.45 2.64 20.19
C PRO A 241 9.87 2.99 21.57
N PRO A 242 10.68 3.56 22.49
CA PRO A 242 10.21 3.93 23.81
C PRO A 242 9.02 4.91 23.72
N LEU A 243 7.87 4.55 24.29
CA LEU A 243 6.68 5.41 24.29
C LEU A 243 6.95 6.72 25.06
N GLU A 244 7.82 6.69 26.04
CA GLU A 244 8.24 7.86 26.82
C GLU A 244 8.79 9.01 25.97
N SER A 245 9.47 8.70 24.87
CA SER A 245 10.01 9.72 23.95
C SER A 245 8.92 10.59 23.30
N LEU A 246 7.71 10.03 23.13
CA LEU A 246 6.55 10.72 22.54
C LEU A 246 5.55 11.19 23.58
N ARG A 247 5.48 10.50 24.71
CA ARG A 247 4.53 10.71 25.79
C ARG A 247 5.20 10.73 27.16
N PRO A 248 6.13 11.69 27.41
CA PRO A 248 6.80 11.83 28.70
C PRO A 248 5.83 12.23 29.82
N ASP A 249 4.61 12.64 29.47
CA ASP A 249 3.54 13.02 30.39
C ASP A 249 2.80 11.82 31.02
N LEU A 250 2.99 10.60 30.48
CA LEU A 250 2.34 9.40 30.99
C LEU A 250 3.00 8.92 32.29
N PRO A 251 2.22 8.37 33.23
CA PRO A 251 2.76 7.73 34.43
C PRO A 251 3.74 6.61 34.08
N ALA A 252 4.85 6.51 34.83
CA ALA A 252 5.88 5.50 34.61
C ALA A 252 5.31 4.07 34.60
N GLY A 253 4.28 3.77 35.40
CA GLY A 253 3.62 2.47 35.43
C GLY A 253 2.96 2.13 34.06
N ILE A 254 2.34 3.09 33.39
CA ILE A 254 1.74 2.88 32.04
C ILE A 254 2.85 2.59 31.03
N LEU A 255 3.94 3.37 31.04
CA LEU A 255 5.09 3.18 30.15
C LEU A 255 5.72 1.79 30.36
N GLN A 256 5.89 1.35 31.60
CA GLN A 256 6.41 0.03 31.94
C GLN A 256 5.49 -1.10 31.49
N THR A 257 4.18 -0.96 31.71
CA THR A 257 3.17 -1.97 31.28
C THR A 257 3.15 -2.13 29.76
N VAL A 258 3.16 -1.03 29.00
CA VAL A 258 3.25 -1.08 27.52
C VAL A 258 4.55 -1.73 27.08
N THR A 259 5.70 -1.33 27.68
CA THR A 259 7.01 -1.93 27.37
C THR A 259 7.04 -3.42 27.67
N GLY A 260 6.45 -3.85 28.82
CA GLY A 260 6.35 -5.25 29.20
C GLY A 260 5.56 -6.11 28.21
N ALA A 261 4.47 -5.56 27.63
CA ALA A 261 3.72 -6.25 26.60
C ALA A 261 4.48 -6.35 25.26
N LEU A 262 5.41 -5.42 24.99
CA LEU A 262 6.21 -5.32 23.76
C LEU A 262 7.65 -5.87 23.89
N VAL A 263 7.91 -6.73 24.88
CA VAL A 263 9.18 -7.44 25.00
C VAL A 263 9.33 -8.44 23.84
N LEU A 264 10.50 -8.45 23.19
CA LEU A 264 10.77 -9.33 22.03
C LEU A 264 10.66 -10.82 22.37
N ASN A 265 11.13 -11.22 23.57
CA ASN A 265 11.00 -12.60 24.04
C ASN A 265 9.56 -12.88 24.51
N PRO A 266 8.80 -13.78 23.83
CA PRO A 266 7.39 -14.05 24.16
C PRO A 266 7.21 -14.62 25.58
N GLU A 267 8.18 -15.35 26.12
CA GLU A 267 8.11 -15.96 27.46
C GLU A 267 8.18 -14.92 28.60
N ARG A 268 8.71 -13.73 28.31
CA ARG A 268 8.81 -12.62 29.27
C ARG A 268 7.60 -11.68 29.25
N ARG A 269 6.69 -11.86 28.30
CA ARG A 269 5.46 -11.07 28.25
C ARG A 269 4.50 -11.52 29.35
N PRO A 270 3.75 -10.59 29.96
CA PRO A 270 2.72 -10.96 30.95
C PRO A 270 1.61 -11.79 30.28
N SER A 271 0.88 -12.58 31.07
CA SER A 271 -0.38 -13.14 30.57
C SER A 271 -1.41 -12.03 30.34
N ALA A 272 -2.42 -12.28 29.47
CA ALA A 272 -3.47 -11.31 29.22
C ALA A 272 -4.20 -10.89 30.50
N GLY A 273 -4.51 -11.82 31.40
CA GLY A 273 -5.16 -11.50 32.69
C GLY A 273 -4.27 -10.64 33.60
N ARG A 274 -2.96 -10.90 33.62
CA ARG A 274 -2.02 -10.06 34.38
C ARG A 274 -1.94 -8.66 33.78
N LEU A 275 -1.85 -8.53 32.47
CA LEU A 275 -1.83 -7.25 31.77
C LEU A 275 -3.10 -6.43 32.07
N ALA A 276 -4.30 -7.07 32.05
CA ALA A 276 -5.56 -6.42 32.43
C ALA A 276 -5.54 -5.87 33.86
N ALA A 277 -5.05 -6.68 34.80
CA ALA A 277 -4.94 -6.27 36.21
C ALA A 277 -3.95 -5.09 36.38
N GLU A 278 -2.79 -5.15 35.74
CA GLU A 278 -1.80 -4.07 35.75
C GLU A 278 -2.42 -2.77 35.20
N LEU A 279 -3.06 -2.79 34.03
CA LEU A 279 -3.68 -1.62 33.43
C LEU A 279 -4.74 -0.96 34.32
N ARG A 280 -5.53 -1.75 35.05
CA ARG A 280 -6.55 -1.21 35.97
C ARG A 280 -5.99 -0.68 37.30
N SER A 281 -4.86 -1.20 37.72
CA SER A 281 -4.21 -0.74 38.96
C SER A 281 -3.56 0.64 38.84
N LEU A 282 -3.37 1.13 37.62
CA LEU A 282 -2.67 2.37 37.35
C LEU A 282 -3.60 3.60 37.47
N PRO A 283 -3.18 4.69 38.15
CA PRO A 283 -3.96 5.90 38.23
C PRO A 283 -4.03 6.58 36.86
N ALA A 284 -5.15 6.42 36.17
CA ALA A 284 -5.42 7.12 34.93
C ALA A 284 -5.69 8.62 35.22
N ARG A 285 -4.75 9.49 34.95
CA ARG A 285 -4.98 10.95 35.00
C ARG A 285 -6.00 11.32 33.94
N ARG A 286 -7.13 11.90 34.35
CA ARG A 286 -8.18 12.42 33.49
C ARG A 286 -7.67 13.68 32.77
N ARG A 287 -6.91 13.50 31.70
CA ARG A 287 -6.65 14.58 30.76
C ARG A 287 -7.67 14.46 29.64
N LYS A 288 -8.76 15.27 29.68
CA LYS A 288 -9.52 15.56 28.48
C LYS A 288 -8.50 16.02 27.44
N ARG A 289 -8.22 15.23 26.44
CA ARG A 289 -7.63 15.71 25.20
C ARG A 289 -8.59 16.80 24.71
N LYS A 290 -8.37 18.06 25.13
CA LYS A 290 -8.95 19.21 24.46
C LYS A 290 -8.59 18.99 23.00
N GLY A 291 -9.57 18.85 22.11
CA GLY A 291 -9.44 18.58 20.65
C GLY A 291 -8.23 19.17 19.94
N ALA A 292 -7.09 19.02 20.52
CA ALA A 292 -5.86 19.02 19.79
C ALA A 292 -5.90 17.69 19.02
N ARG A 293 -6.50 17.74 17.81
CA ARG A 293 -5.82 17.13 16.67
C ARG A 293 -4.34 17.14 17.04
N PRO A 294 -3.62 16.00 17.17
CA PRO A 294 -2.17 16.04 17.39
C PRO A 294 -1.69 17.14 16.47
N ALA A 295 -1.06 18.18 17.03
CA ALA A 295 -0.59 19.29 16.21
C ALA A 295 0.11 18.58 15.09
N ALA A 296 -0.47 18.65 13.89
CA ALA A 296 -0.04 17.85 12.75
C ALA A 296 1.44 18.03 12.77
N PRO A 297 2.26 16.99 12.90
CA PRO A 297 3.67 17.07 13.23
C PRO A 297 4.17 18.24 12.41
N PRO A 298 4.84 19.24 12.97
CA PRO A 298 4.97 20.58 12.42
C PRO A 298 5.21 20.35 10.96
N ILE A 299 4.27 20.81 10.11
CA ILE A 299 4.14 20.34 8.71
C ILE A 299 5.56 20.35 8.22
N ASP A 300 6.16 19.16 8.15
CA ASP A 300 7.53 19.09 7.70
C ASP A 300 7.45 19.60 6.27
N ARG A 301 7.76 20.90 6.12
CA ARG A 301 7.67 21.59 4.83
C ARG A 301 8.46 20.81 3.78
N ARG A 302 9.46 20.04 4.22
CA ARG A 302 10.23 19.13 3.38
C ARG A 302 9.41 17.91 2.96
N ALA A 303 8.64 17.31 3.87
CA ALA A 303 7.77 16.18 3.54
C ALA A 303 6.65 16.61 2.59
N VAL A 304 6.00 17.75 2.84
CA VAL A 304 4.99 18.31 1.92
C VAL A 304 5.61 18.67 0.56
N LEU A 305 6.82 19.28 0.59
CA LEU A 305 7.55 19.61 -0.63
C LEU A 305 7.87 18.34 -1.45
N LEU A 306 8.44 17.33 -0.81
CA LEU A 306 8.81 16.08 -1.48
C LEU A 306 7.59 15.25 -1.89
N GLU A 307 6.56 15.20 -1.07
CA GLU A 307 5.43 14.30 -1.30
C GLU A 307 4.34 14.89 -2.20
N ARG A 308 4.14 16.20 -2.24
CA ARG A 308 3.05 16.82 -2.99
C ARG A 308 3.52 17.85 -4.02
N VAL A 309 4.39 18.78 -3.62
CA VAL A 309 4.79 19.89 -4.49
C VAL A 309 5.71 19.40 -5.60
N LEU A 310 6.70 18.58 -5.27
CA LEU A 310 7.68 18.09 -6.24
C LEU A 310 7.04 17.24 -7.36
N PRO A 311 6.20 16.22 -7.06
CA PRO A 311 5.49 15.47 -8.10
C PRO A 311 4.52 16.32 -8.90
N ALA A 312 3.83 17.28 -8.27
CA ALA A 312 2.91 18.19 -8.94
C ALA A 312 3.65 19.12 -9.91
N ALA A 313 4.77 19.71 -9.47
CA ALA A 313 5.60 20.56 -10.31
C ALA A 313 6.20 19.75 -11.48
N ALA A 314 6.72 18.55 -11.21
CA ALA A 314 7.27 17.68 -12.25
C ALA A 314 6.22 17.30 -13.30
N ALA A 315 5.02 16.91 -12.87
CA ALA A 315 3.91 16.60 -13.79
C ALA A 315 3.49 17.82 -14.62
N GLY A 316 3.38 19.00 -13.99
CA GLY A 316 3.03 20.24 -14.67
C GLY A 316 4.06 20.66 -15.70
N ILE A 317 5.35 20.65 -15.33
CA ILE A 317 6.44 20.97 -16.24
C ILE A 317 6.48 19.97 -17.40
N ALA A 318 6.35 18.69 -17.13
CA ALA A 318 6.39 17.65 -18.15
C ALA A 318 5.25 17.78 -19.17
N VAL A 319 4.01 17.97 -18.70
CA VAL A 319 2.84 18.14 -19.57
C VAL A 319 2.94 19.45 -20.34
N GLY A 320 3.28 20.57 -19.68
CA GLY A 320 3.46 21.86 -20.32
C GLY A 320 4.54 21.83 -21.39
N TRP A 321 5.68 21.18 -21.10
CA TRP A 321 6.76 21.01 -22.08
C TRP A 321 6.34 20.12 -23.24
N ALA A 322 5.75 18.94 -22.97
CA ALA A 322 5.33 18.01 -24.02
C ALA A 322 4.29 18.63 -24.95
N THR A 323 3.29 19.29 -24.39
CA THR A 323 2.22 19.95 -25.16
C THR A 323 2.68 21.19 -25.90
N SER A 324 3.73 21.87 -25.42
CA SER A 324 4.37 23.00 -26.16
C SER A 324 5.20 22.55 -27.37
N ARG A 325 5.60 21.27 -27.39
CA ARG A 325 6.48 20.71 -28.42
C ARG A 325 5.76 19.87 -29.47
N LEU A 326 4.56 19.43 -29.17
CA LEU A 326 3.70 18.69 -30.10
C LEU A 326 2.68 19.65 -30.73
N SER A 327 2.63 19.70 -32.06
CA SER A 327 1.80 20.63 -32.82
C SER A 327 0.32 20.24 -32.78
N PHE A 328 -0.41 20.71 -31.82
CA PHE A 328 -1.87 20.49 -31.73
C PHE A 328 -2.57 21.63 -30.99
N TYR A 329 -2.05 21.99 -29.82
CA TYR A 329 -2.71 22.97 -28.96
C TYR A 329 -2.36 24.41 -29.38
N PRO A 330 -3.33 25.36 -29.29
CA PRO A 330 -3.06 26.77 -29.55
C PRO A 330 -1.97 27.35 -28.65
N PRO A 331 -1.30 28.44 -29.07
CA PRO A 331 -0.32 29.13 -28.23
C PRO A 331 -0.91 29.51 -26.86
N GLY A 332 -0.15 29.22 -25.78
CA GLY A 332 -0.56 29.49 -24.40
C GLY A 332 -1.31 28.32 -23.70
N TRP A 333 -1.93 27.41 -24.44
CA TRP A 333 -2.64 26.26 -23.82
C TRP A 333 -1.69 25.29 -23.08
N SER A 334 -0.44 25.20 -23.48
CA SER A 334 0.56 24.37 -22.81
C SER A 334 0.77 24.77 -21.34
N LEU A 335 0.68 26.07 -21.03
CA LEU A 335 0.75 26.54 -19.63
C LEU A 335 -0.51 26.14 -18.86
N GLY A 336 -1.70 26.27 -19.45
CA GLY A 336 -2.96 25.88 -18.83
C GLY A 336 -3.02 24.36 -18.55
N LEU A 337 -2.62 23.53 -19.53
CA LEU A 337 -2.55 22.07 -19.38
C LEU A 337 -1.50 21.66 -18.35
N GLY A 338 -0.35 22.31 -18.30
CA GLY A 338 0.65 22.11 -17.28
C GLY A 338 0.12 22.46 -15.88
N ALA A 339 -0.53 23.60 -15.73
CA ALA A 339 -1.17 24.00 -14.47
C ALA A 339 -2.28 23.02 -14.04
N LEU A 340 -3.09 22.54 -14.99
CA LEU A 340 -4.12 21.53 -14.74
C LEU A 340 -3.50 20.21 -14.25
N ALA A 341 -2.44 19.73 -14.90
CA ALA A 341 -1.73 18.51 -14.50
C ALA A 341 -1.09 18.66 -13.12
N ALA A 342 -0.48 19.82 -12.82
CA ALA A 342 0.07 20.13 -11.51
C ALA A 342 -1.01 20.15 -10.43
N GLY A 343 -2.11 20.86 -10.65
CA GLY A 343 -3.24 20.93 -9.72
C GLY A 343 -3.90 19.57 -9.49
N ALA A 344 -4.10 18.80 -10.54
CA ALA A 344 -4.63 17.44 -10.46
C ALA A 344 -3.71 16.51 -9.67
N THR A 345 -2.39 16.61 -9.88
CA THR A 345 -1.38 15.82 -9.14
C THR A 345 -1.33 16.22 -7.67
N PHE A 346 -1.43 17.51 -7.37
CA PHE A 346 -1.48 18.03 -6.00
C PHE A 346 -2.74 17.58 -5.26
N ALA A 347 -3.89 17.58 -5.94
CA ALA A 347 -5.17 17.08 -5.40
C ALA A 347 -5.15 15.56 -5.17
N GLY A 348 -4.54 14.81 -6.10
CA GLY A 348 -4.38 13.36 -5.96
C GLY A 348 -3.52 12.76 -7.07
N PRO A 349 -2.53 11.91 -6.73
CA PRO A 349 -1.55 11.39 -7.71
C PRO A 349 -2.20 10.54 -8.81
N ARG A 350 -3.34 9.89 -8.55
CA ARG A 350 -4.09 9.13 -9.56
C ARG A 350 -4.74 10.05 -10.59
N LEU A 351 -5.32 11.15 -10.12
CA LEU A 351 -5.91 12.14 -10.99
C LEU A 351 -4.82 12.82 -11.85
N GLY A 352 -3.67 13.13 -11.25
CA GLY A 352 -2.50 13.65 -11.95
C GLY A 352 -1.98 12.72 -13.03
N LEU A 353 -1.88 11.42 -12.76
CA LEU A 353 -1.44 10.43 -13.75
C LEU A 353 -2.41 10.36 -14.95
N VAL A 354 -3.70 10.30 -14.69
CA VAL A 354 -4.71 10.26 -15.76
C VAL A 354 -4.69 11.53 -16.58
N THR A 355 -4.66 12.71 -15.95
CA THR A 355 -4.63 14.00 -16.68
C THR A 355 -3.35 14.19 -17.48
N ALA A 356 -2.18 13.79 -16.94
CA ALA A 356 -0.90 13.86 -17.65
C ALA A 356 -0.88 12.98 -18.90
N LEU A 357 -1.40 11.76 -18.81
CA LEU A 357 -1.48 10.85 -19.97
C LEU A 357 -2.55 11.31 -20.96
N ALA A 358 -3.71 11.76 -20.50
CA ALA A 358 -4.79 12.22 -21.38
C ALA A 358 -4.38 13.46 -22.22
N ALA A 359 -3.57 14.37 -21.67
CA ALA A 359 -3.12 15.56 -22.39
C ALA A 359 -2.25 15.24 -23.63
N LEU A 360 -1.63 14.08 -23.69
CA LEU A 360 -0.79 13.66 -24.82
C LEU A 360 -1.58 12.95 -25.93
N PHE A 361 -2.81 12.53 -25.67
CA PHE A 361 -3.61 11.78 -26.65
C PHE A 361 -3.86 12.57 -27.94
N PHE A 362 -4.37 13.80 -27.83
CA PHE A 362 -4.73 14.60 -28.99
C PHE A 362 -3.55 14.98 -29.88
N PRO A 363 -2.39 15.45 -29.36
CA PRO A 363 -1.21 15.69 -30.17
C PRO A 363 -0.73 14.44 -30.92
N LEU A 364 -0.77 13.26 -30.26
CA LEU A 364 -0.36 12.01 -30.91
C LEU A 364 -1.36 11.56 -31.99
N ALA A 365 -2.66 11.80 -31.77
CA ALA A 365 -3.70 11.56 -32.75
C ALA A 365 -3.57 12.44 -34.00
N ASN A 366 -3.08 13.67 -33.83
CA ASN A 366 -2.79 14.59 -34.92
C ASN A 366 -1.61 14.11 -35.80
N ILE A 367 -0.63 13.42 -35.23
CA ILE A 367 0.50 12.82 -35.97
C ILE A 367 0.02 11.56 -36.69
N SER A 368 -0.64 10.64 -35.97
CA SER A 368 -1.06 9.35 -36.49
C SER A 368 -2.17 8.76 -35.61
N SER A 369 -3.31 8.40 -36.21
CA SER A 369 -4.38 7.73 -35.49
C SER A 369 -3.97 6.33 -35.01
N GLY A 370 -3.10 5.63 -35.75
CA GLY A 370 -2.51 4.37 -35.33
C GLY A 370 -1.63 4.51 -34.10
N LEU A 371 -0.85 5.60 -34.03
CA LEU A 371 -0.03 5.93 -32.85
C LEU A 371 -0.92 6.26 -31.63
N ALA A 372 -1.99 7.02 -31.81
CA ALA A 372 -2.91 7.34 -30.73
C ALA A 372 -3.60 6.09 -30.15
N LEU A 373 -4.01 5.15 -31.00
CA LEU A 373 -4.58 3.87 -30.56
C LEU A 373 -3.56 3.04 -29.77
N LEU A 374 -2.35 2.90 -30.27
CA LEU A 374 -1.27 2.20 -29.59
C LEU A 374 -0.95 2.87 -28.24
N TYR A 375 -0.83 4.20 -28.25
CA TYR A 375 -0.63 5.00 -27.03
C TYR A 375 -1.74 4.76 -26.01
N THR A 376 -3.00 4.74 -26.43
CA THR A 376 -4.14 4.52 -25.53
C THR A 376 -4.05 3.16 -24.84
N LEU A 377 -3.66 2.10 -25.57
CA LEU A 377 -3.46 0.77 -25.01
C LEU A 377 -2.32 0.75 -23.99
N VAL A 378 -1.17 1.36 -24.35
CA VAL A 378 0.00 1.45 -23.45
C VAL A 378 -0.31 2.29 -22.23
N ALA A 379 -0.99 3.44 -22.39
CA ALA A 379 -1.36 4.32 -21.28
C ALA A 379 -2.36 3.64 -20.34
N ALA A 380 -3.35 2.92 -20.86
CA ALA A 380 -4.30 2.14 -20.07
C ALA A 380 -3.57 1.04 -19.27
N ALA A 381 -2.70 0.28 -19.91
CA ALA A 381 -1.88 -0.73 -19.24
C ALA A 381 -0.99 -0.11 -18.16
N TRP A 382 -0.38 1.06 -18.43
CA TRP A 382 0.44 1.79 -17.49
C TRP A 382 -0.36 2.30 -16.27
N ILE A 383 -1.56 2.84 -16.49
CA ILE A 383 -2.47 3.24 -15.41
C ILE A 383 -2.81 2.03 -14.54
N VAL A 384 -3.16 0.89 -15.12
CA VAL A 384 -3.47 -0.33 -14.36
C VAL A 384 -2.27 -0.81 -13.55
N LEU A 385 -1.09 -0.86 -14.17
CA LEU A 385 0.16 -1.29 -13.51
C LEU A 385 0.54 -0.37 -12.34
N THR A 386 0.35 0.95 -12.50
CA THR A 386 0.80 1.96 -11.53
C THR A 386 -0.33 2.51 -10.66
N TRP A 387 -1.57 2.03 -10.80
CA TRP A 387 -2.74 2.56 -10.06
C TRP A 387 -2.54 2.62 -8.54
N ARG A 388 -1.84 1.62 -7.99
CA ARG A 388 -1.51 1.57 -6.55
C ARG A 388 -0.35 2.49 -6.17
N ASP A 389 0.53 2.83 -7.13
CA ASP A 389 1.71 3.67 -6.97
C ASP A 389 1.73 4.81 -8.01
N ALA A 390 0.63 5.55 -8.11
CA ALA A 390 0.41 6.55 -9.16
C ALA A 390 1.48 7.68 -9.18
N ARG A 391 2.09 8.00 -8.01
CA ARG A 391 3.22 8.94 -7.93
C ARG A 391 4.43 8.42 -8.71
N ALA A 392 4.71 7.15 -8.58
CA ALA A 392 5.77 6.50 -9.33
C ALA A 392 5.44 6.42 -10.83
N GLY A 393 4.15 6.18 -11.18
CA GLY A 393 3.69 6.19 -12.56
C GLY A 393 3.95 7.50 -13.31
N LEU A 394 3.92 8.63 -12.60
CA LEU A 394 4.25 9.95 -13.15
C LEU A 394 5.72 10.12 -13.55
N LEU A 395 6.63 9.32 -12.98
CA LEU A 395 8.06 9.38 -13.27
C LEU A 395 8.40 8.95 -14.72
N LEU A 396 7.50 8.25 -15.41
CA LEU A 396 7.67 7.93 -16.82
C LEU A 396 7.88 9.19 -17.67
N VAL A 397 7.19 10.26 -17.32
CA VAL A 397 7.25 11.55 -18.02
C VAL A 397 8.55 12.31 -17.74
N VAL A 398 9.29 11.96 -16.68
CA VAL A 398 10.55 12.61 -16.30
C VAL A 398 11.71 12.20 -17.23
N GLY A 399 11.67 10.99 -17.79
CA GLY A 399 12.72 10.54 -18.73
C GLY A 399 12.97 11.50 -19.88
N PRO A 400 11.95 11.89 -20.67
CA PRO A 400 12.09 12.88 -21.73
C PRO A 400 12.61 14.26 -21.31
N LEU A 401 12.41 14.64 -20.04
CA LEU A 401 12.94 15.90 -19.49
C LEU A 401 14.43 15.80 -19.12
N LEU A 402 14.87 14.65 -18.64
CA LEU A 402 16.26 14.43 -18.22
C LEU A 402 17.19 14.11 -19.40
N ALA A 403 16.67 13.50 -20.46
CA ALA A 403 17.46 13.08 -21.61
C ALA A 403 18.20 14.26 -22.30
N PRO A 404 17.60 15.42 -22.59
CA PRO A 404 18.26 16.53 -23.27
C PRO A 404 19.43 17.12 -22.48
N ILE A 405 19.43 16.98 -21.16
CA ILE A 405 20.50 17.49 -20.27
C ILE A 405 21.45 16.38 -19.81
N ALA A 406 21.41 15.21 -20.46
CA ALA A 406 22.22 14.04 -20.13
C ALA A 406 22.13 13.58 -18.66
N ALA A 407 21.00 13.82 -18.00
CA ALA A 407 20.79 13.52 -16.58
C ALA A 407 20.00 12.23 -16.34
N LEU A 408 19.94 11.31 -17.31
CA LEU A 408 19.23 10.03 -17.18
C LEU A 408 19.73 9.16 -16.01
N GLY A 409 20.99 9.33 -15.58
CA GLY A 409 21.55 8.70 -14.39
C GLY A 409 20.82 9.01 -13.07
N LEU A 410 19.89 9.98 -13.05
CA LEU A 410 18.98 10.24 -11.91
C LEU A 410 17.73 9.34 -11.90
N ILE A 411 17.42 8.65 -13.01
CA ILE A 411 16.24 7.78 -13.11
C ILE A 411 16.25 6.66 -12.06
N PRO A 412 17.38 5.97 -11.77
CA PRO A 412 17.41 4.95 -10.71
C PRO A 412 16.97 5.49 -9.34
N LEU A 413 17.34 6.73 -9.01
CA LEU A 413 16.92 7.40 -7.78
C LEU A 413 15.41 7.71 -7.79
N ALA A 414 14.92 8.29 -8.88
CA ALA A 414 13.50 8.58 -9.05
C ALA A 414 12.64 7.32 -8.98
N ALA A 415 13.11 6.21 -9.56
CA ALA A 415 12.41 4.92 -9.54
C ALA A 415 12.28 4.29 -8.14
N GLN A 416 13.01 4.77 -7.11
CA GLN A 416 12.85 4.29 -5.73
C GLN A 416 11.46 4.59 -5.15
N CYS A 417 10.72 5.52 -5.71
CA CYS A 417 9.32 5.76 -5.33
C CYS A 417 8.40 4.56 -5.65
N ALA A 418 8.81 3.67 -6.55
CA ALA A 418 8.05 2.48 -6.90
C ALA A 418 8.28 1.32 -5.93
N ARG A 419 7.20 0.62 -5.59
CA ARG A 419 7.24 -0.55 -4.71
C ARG A 419 7.52 -1.82 -5.53
N GLY A 420 8.61 -2.52 -5.16
CA GLY A 420 9.03 -3.78 -5.78
C GLY A 420 10.03 -3.62 -6.94
N SER A 421 10.94 -4.61 -7.08
CA SER A 421 12.05 -4.60 -8.03
C SER A 421 11.59 -4.52 -9.49
N PHE A 422 10.57 -5.30 -9.86
CA PHE A 422 10.03 -5.30 -11.22
C PHE A 422 9.47 -3.93 -11.63
N ARG A 423 8.71 -3.25 -10.74
CA ARG A 423 8.16 -1.93 -11.03
C ARG A 423 9.23 -0.86 -11.14
N ARG A 424 10.28 -0.92 -10.31
CA ARG A 424 11.45 -0.02 -10.41
C ARG A 424 12.16 -0.20 -11.74
N ALA A 425 12.42 -1.44 -12.13
CA ALA A 425 13.02 -1.75 -13.42
C ALA A 425 12.16 -1.26 -14.59
N ALA A 426 10.86 -1.58 -14.58
CA ALA A 426 9.91 -1.17 -15.61
C ALA A 426 9.81 0.36 -15.75
N GLN A 427 9.82 1.09 -14.65
CA GLN A 427 9.78 2.55 -14.67
C GLN A 427 11.07 3.15 -15.19
N ALA A 428 12.23 2.64 -14.76
CA ALA A 428 13.51 3.13 -15.25
C ALA A 428 13.68 2.87 -16.75
N ALA A 429 13.42 1.63 -17.19
CA ALA A 429 13.47 1.30 -18.61
C ALA A 429 12.45 2.09 -19.43
N GLY A 430 11.20 2.17 -18.95
CA GLY A 430 10.13 2.91 -19.63
C GLY A 430 10.42 4.40 -19.80
N ALA A 431 11.04 5.05 -18.80
CA ALA A 431 11.43 6.45 -18.88
C ALA A 431 12.51 6.68 -19.98
N VAL A 432 13.48 5.78 -20.12
CA VAL A 432 14.51 5.85 -21.18
C VAL A 432 13.90 5.60 -22.56
N LEU A 433 13.07 4.57 -22.70
CA LEU A 433 12.42 4.25 -23.98
C LEU A 433 11.48 5.39 -24.44
N LEU A 434 10.76 6.01 -23.48
CA LEU A 434 9.92 7.16 -23.77
C LEU A 434 10.77 8.38 -24.20
N ALA A 435 11.93 8.58 -23.59
CA ALA A 435 12.86 9.62 -24.02
C ALA A 435 13.33 9.39 -25.46
N GLY A 436 13.66 8.14 -25.84
CA GLY A 436 13.99 7.76 -27.21
C GLY A 436 12.84 8.01 -28.19
N LEU A 437 11.63 7.63 -27.83
CA LEU A 437 10.45 7.88 -28.66
C LEU A 437 10.20 9.39 -28.89
N VAL A 438 10.26 10.20 -27.84
CA VAL A 438 10.09 11.67 -27.94
C VAL A 438 11.19 12.30 -28.80
N ALA A 439 12.43 11.85 -28.67
CA ALA A 439 13.53 12.32 -29.50
C ALA A 439 13.32 11.98 -30.97
N GLY A 440 12.89 10.74 -31.28
CA GLY A 440 12.55 10.29 -32.62
C GLY A 440 11.40 11.08 -33.24
N LEU A 441 10.32 11.34 -32.51
CA LEU A 441 9.19 12.17 -32.97
C LEU A 441 9.58 13.61 -33.24
N ARG A 442 10.62 14.12 -32.57
CA ARG A 442 11.09 15.51 -32.68
C ARG A 442 12.31 15.69 -33.57
N HIS A 443 12.86 14.62 -34.13
CA HIS A 443 14.12 14.63 -34.88
C HIS A 443 15.29 15.28 -34.10
N VAL A 444 15.36 15.05 -32.77
CA VAL A 444 16.38 15.56 -31.88
C VAL A 444 17.36 14.46 -31.52
N ARG A 445 18.65 14.73 -31.57
CA ARG A 445 19.72 13.80 -31.13
C ARG A 445 19.63 13.56 -29.62
N LEU A 446 19.78 12.33 -29.23
CA LEU A 446 19.95 11.95 -27.82
C LEU A 446 21.44 11.95 -27.46
N PRO A 447 21.82 12.26 -26.22
CA PRO A 447 23.22 12.32 -25.80
C PRO A 447 23.98 11.02 -25.93
N PHE A 448 23.28 9.89 -26.02
CA PHE A 448 23.85 8.54 -26.12
C PHE A 448 23.85 7.97 -27.56
N GLU A 449 23.51 8.78 -28.57
CA GLU A 449 23.55 8.35 -29.97
C GLU A 449 24.62 9.12 -30.76
N LEU A 450 25.53 8.37 -31.39
CA LEU A 450 26.51 8.89 -32.32
C LEU A 450 25.92 9.13 -33.72
N SER A 451 24.90 8.34 -34.09
CA SER A 451 24.19 8.48 -35.35
C SER A 451 23.17 9.63 -35.34
N ALA A 452 22.87 10.15 -36.51
CA ALA A 452 21.76 11.10 -36.68
C ALA A 452 20.45 10.45 -36.15
N PRO A 453 19.56 11.23 -35.50
CA PRO A 453 18.26 10.69 -35.14
C PRO A 453 17.56 10.16 -36.39
N PRO A 454 16.71 9.11 -36.26
CA PRO A 454 15.97 8.60 -37.40
C PRO A 454 15.17 9.75 -38.01
N LEU A 455 15.39 10.00 -39.31
CA LEU A 455 14.65 10.98 -40.08
C LEU A 455 13.21 10.46 -40.28
N GLY A 456 12.37 10.74 -39.31
CA GLY A 456 10.98 10.25 -39.26
C GLY A 456 10.87 8.79 -38.81
N LEU A 457 9.90 8.55 -37.93
CA LEU A 457 9.59 7.18 -37.49
C LEU A 457 8.80 6.40 -38.56
N GLY A 458 8.51 7.02 -39.74
CA GLY A 458 7.68 6.44 -40.81
C GLY A 458 6.24 6.15 -40.41
N ILE A 459 5.74 6.84 -39.38
CA ILE A 459 4.42 6.60 -38.79
C ILE A 459 3.40 7.68 -39.12
N ASP A 460 3.81 8.74 -39.80
CA ASP A 460 2.95 9.90 -40.11
C ASP A 460 1.77 9.47 -40.98
N GLY A 461 0.55 9.84 -40.53
CA GLY A 461 -0.70 9.50 -41.20
C GLY A 461 -1.09 8.03 -41.14
N SER A 462 -0.32 7.14 -40.51
CA SER A 462 -0.63 5.71 -40.41
C SER A 462 -1.89 5.48 -39.57
N ARG A 463 -2.88 4.74 -40.14
CA ARG A 463 -4.12 4.37 -39.45
C ARG A 463 -4.04 3.02 -38.72
N ARG A 464 -3.01 2.21 -38.98
CA ARG A 464 -2.89 0.85 -38.45
C ARG A 464 -1.94 0.79 -37.25
N PRO A 465 -2.41 0.45 -36.03
CA PRO A 465 -1.56 0.36 -34.84
C PRO A 465 -0.42 -0.67 -34.99
N THR A 466 -0.66 -1.74 -35.74
CA THR A 466 0.34 -2.78 -36.00
C THR A 466 1.49 -2.29 -36.86
N ALA A 467 1.22 -1.47 -37.87
CA ALA A 467 2.26 -0.84 -38.69
C ALA A 467 3.12 0.12 -37.86
N VAL A 468 2.48 0.91 -37.00
CA VAL A 468 3.18 1.80 -36.06
C VAL A 468 4.05 0.99 -35.09
N ALA A 469 3.51 -0.09 -34.53
CA ALA A 469 4.27 -0.96 -33.62
C ALA A 469 5.51 -1.57 -34.31
N HIS A 470 5.36 -2.06 -35.55
CA HIS A 470 6.49 -2.60 -36.31
C HIS A 470 7.54 -1.53 -36.61
N ALA A 471 7.14 -0.33 -36.99
CA ALA A 471 8.06 0.78 -37.20
C ALA A 471 8.85 1.13 -35.94
N LEU A 472 8.17 1.23 -34.78
CA LEU A 472 8.82 1.51 -33.50
C LEU A 472 9.78 0.39 -33.07
N ILE A 473 9.40 -0.87 -33.22
CA ILE A 473 10.26 -2.04 -32.91
C ILE A 473 11.49 -2.04 -33.84
N GLY A 474 11.29 -1.76 -35.13
CA GLY A 474 12.41 -1.66 -36.07
C GLY A 474 13.41 -0.56 -35.68
N GLN A 475 12.92 0.58 -35.24
CA GLN A 475 13.78 1.68 -34.75
C GLN A 475 14.51 1.30 -33.46
N LEU A 476 13.87 0.62 -32.52
CA LEU A 476 14.55 0.10 -31.32
C LEU A 476 15.68 -0.85 -31.65
N GLY A 477 15.51 -1.71 -32.66
CA GLY A 477 16.56 -2.61 -33.15
C GLY A 477 17.73 -1.86 -33.81
N ALA A 478 17.45 -0.72 -34.45
CA ALA A 478 18.48 0.13 -35.07
C ALA A 478 19.28 0.97 -34.05
N HIS A 479 18.78 1.10 -32.82
CA HIS A 479 19.40 1.91 -31.77
C HIS A 479 19.76 1.08 -30.51
N PRO A 480 20.75 0.16 -30.58
CA PRO A 480 21.09 -0.73 -29.47
C PRO A 480 21.59 0.02 -28.21
N ALA A 481 22.17 1.19 -28.38
CA ALA A 481 22.62 2.03 -27.26
C ALA A 481 21.45 2.48 -26.36
N LEU A 482 20.28 2.76 -26.93
CA LEU A 482 19.07 3.11 -26.19
C LEU A 482 18.58 1.93 -25.33
N LEU A 483 18.61 0.70 -25.90
CA LEU A 483 18.24 -0.51 -25.17
C LEU A 483 19.25 -0.82 -24.06
N ALA A 484 20.54 -0.67 -24.33
CA ALA A 484 21.60 -0.86 -23.34
C ALA A 484 21.44 0.12 -22.16
N GLU A 485 21.20 1.40 -22.43
CA GLU A 485 20.96 2.42 -21.41
C GLU A 485 19.70 2.10 -20.59
N ALA A 486 18.62 1.67 -21.24
CA ALA A 486 17.39 1.26 -20.55
C ALA A 486 17.64 0.10 -19.59
N LEU A 487 18.42 -0.91 -20.00
CA LEU A 487 18.78 -2.06 -19.16
C LEU A 487 19.72 -1.67 -18.01
N ILE A 488 20.72 -0.83 -18.27
CA ILE A 488 21.66 -0.33 -17.25
C ILE A 488 20.90 0.41 -16.15
N LEU A 489 20.04 1.35 -16.52
CA LEU A 489 19.29 2.15 -15.54
C LEU A 489 18.21 1.33 -14.82
N ALA A 490 17.61 0.33 -15.49
CA ALA A 490 16.71 -0.63 -14.85
C ALA A 490 17.46 -1.47 -13.79
N ALA A 491 18.62 -2.02 -14.14
CA ALA A 491 19.46 -2.77 -13.22
C ALA A 491 19.92 -1.90 -12.03
N ALA A 492 20.37 -0.68 -12.30
CA ALA A 492 20.77 0.28 -11.28
C ALA A 492 19.61 0.61 -10.32
N ALA A 493 18.38 0.76 -10.82
CA ALA A 493 17.20 1.01 -10.00
C ALA A 493 16.82 -0.17 -9.08
N VAL A 494 17.11 -1.40 -9.50
CA VAL A 494 16.89 -2.61 -8.69
C VAL A 494 18.00 -2.78 -7.65
N VAL A 495 19.25 -2.50 -8.03
CA VAL A 495 20.42 -2.71 -7.15
C VAL A 495 20.53 -1.63 -6.07
N LEU A 496 20.12 -0.39 -6.35
CA LEU A 496 20.25 0.75 -5.44
C LEU A 496 19.77 0.46 -4.01
N PRO A 497 18.56 -0.12 -3.76
CA PRO A 497 18.12 -0.39 -2.40
C PRO A 497 18.89 -1.52 -1.71
N LEU A 498 19.49 -2.45 -2.46
CA LEU A 498 20.29 -3.54 -1.90
C LEU A 498 21.64 -3.05 -1.36
N LEU A 499 22.11 -1.90 -1.86
CA LEU A 499 23.36 -1.28 -1.45
C LEU A 499 23.17 -0.25 -0.32
N ARG A 500 21.94 0.09 0.00
CA ARG A 500 21.59 1.01 1.10
C ARG A 500 22.16 0.49 2.41
N HIS A 501 22.78 1.34 3.19
CA HIS A 501 23.41 1.01 4.48
C HIS A 501 24.68 0.13 4.45
N ARG A 502 25.28 -0.14 3.27
CA ARG A 502 26.52 -0.91 3.16
C ARG A 502 27.81 -0.07 3.29
N GLY A 503 27.68 1.23 3.56
CA GLY A 503 28.81 2.12 3.81
C GLY A 503 29.22 2.99 2.60
N PRO A 504 30.05 4.04 2.84
CA PRO A 504 30.38 5.06 1.84
C PRO A 504 31.17 4.51 0.64
N TRP A 505 32.00 3.52 0.84
CA TRP A 505 32.79 2.89 -0.25
C TRP A 505 31.91 2.12 -1.23
N VAL A 506 30.82 1.51 -0.77
CA VAL A 506 29.85 0.82 -1.63
C VAL A 506 29.04 1.84 -2.44
N ALA A 507 28.68 2.98 -1.83
CA ALA A 507 28.04 4.08 -2.55
C ALA A 507 28.95 4.66 -3.63
N ALA A 508 30.23 4.86 -3.32
CA ALA A 508 31.24 5.32 -4.28
C ALA A 508 31.41 4.31 -5.43
N GLY A 509 31.51 3.02 -5.14
CA GLY A 509 31.56 1.96 -6.13
C GLY A 509 30.34 1.93 -7.06
N TYR A 510 29.13 2.10 -6.51
CA TYR A 510 27.90 2.22 -7.29
C TYR A 510 27.92 3.43 -8.22
N GLY A 511 28.31 4.61 -7.71
CA GLY A 511 28.41 5.83 -8.50
C GLY A 511 29.42 5.70 -9.65
N ALA A 512 30.60 5.12 -9.38
CA ALA A 512 31.63 4.87 -10.39
C ALA A 512 31.15 3.86 -11.45
N ALA A 513 30.50 2.77 -11.04
CA ALA A 513 29.95 1.77 -11.98
C ALA A 513 28.84 2.36 -12.85
N LEU A 514 27.92 3.15 -12.27
CA LEU A 514 26.86 3.82 -13.01
C LEU A 514 27.45 4.83 -14.01
N LEU A 515 28.43 5.63 -13.60
CA LEU A 515 29.11 6.58 -14.47
C LEU A 515 29.82 5.88 -15.62
N ALA A 516 30.57 4.82 -15.35
CA ALA A 516 31.28 4.07 -16.39
C ALA A 516 30.29 3.44 -17.39
N ALA A 517 29.21 2.83 -16.91
CA ALA A 517 28.20 2.20 -17.75
C ALA A 517 27.47 3.23 -18.65
N THR A 518 27.05 4.38 -18.10
CA THR A 518 26.38 5.44 -18.86
C THR A 518 27.32 6.17 -19.79
N ALA A 519 28.61 6.33 -19.44
CA ALA A 519 29.61 6.92 -20.33
C ALA A 519 29.90 6.01 -21.55
N LEU A 520 29.90 4.70 -21.39
CA LEU A 520 30.07 3.76 -22.49
C LEU A 520 28.89 3.77 -23.47
N THR A 521 27.67 3.98 -22.99
CA THR A 521 26.46 4.03 -23.83
C THR A 521 26.20 5.42 -24.40
N ALA A 522 26.76 6.46 -23.82
CA ALA A 522 26.56 7.88 -24.21
C ALA A 522 27.86 8.60 -24.51
N PRO A 523 28.66 8.14 -25.49
CA PRO A 523 29.98 8.70 -25.77
C PRO A 523 29.96 10.17 -26.30
N ALA A 524 28.82 10.62 -26.80
CA ALA A 524 28.62 12.00 -27.25
C ALA A 524 28.07 12.94 -26.17
N ALA A 525 27.78 12.44 -24.98
CA ALA A 525 27.23 13.24 -23.88
C ALA A 525 28.32 14.13 -23.26
N ALA A 526 27.92 15.31 -22.76
CA ALA A 526 28.77 16.11 -21.91
C ALA A 526 29.09 15.34 -20.62
N ILE A 527 30.36 15.18 -20.30
CA ILE A 527 30.82 14.35 -19.15
C ILE A 527 30.32 14.92 -17.83
N LEU A 528 30.22 16.23 -17.68
CA LEU A 528 29.84 16.88 -16.42
C LEU A 528 28.43 16.52 -15.94
N PRO A 529 27.36 16.58 -16.75
CA PRO A 529 26.03 16.12 -16.32
C PRO A 529 25.98 14.64 -15.96
N LEU A 530 26.72 13.76 -16.67
CA LEU A 530 26.80 12.33 -16.33
C LEU A 530 27.45 12.12 -14.96
N ILE A 531 28.54 12.80 -14.66
CA ILE A 531 29.19 12.77 -13.35
C ILE A 531 28.23 13.22 -12.27
N VAL A 532 27.61 14.39 -12.45
CA VAL A 532 26.65 14.93 -11.46
C VAL A 532 25.49 13.98 -11.22
N ALA A 533 24.89 13.43 -12.28
CA ALA A 533 23.75 12.51 -12.16
C ALA A 533 24.12 11.19 -11.43
N ALA A 534 25.26 10.59 -11.79
CA ALA A 534 25.75 9.37 -11.16
C ALA A 534 26.09 9.58 -9.67
N TRP A 535 26.80 10.68 -9.35
CA TRP A 535 27.17 10.98 -7.98
C TRP A 535 26.01 11.45 -7.09
N LEU A 536 25.02 12.15 -7.63
CA LEU A 536 23.78 12.46 -6.89
C LEU A 536 23.00 11.18 -6.55
N SER A 537 22.94 10.23 -7.50
CA SER A 537 22.33 8.93 -7.24
C SER A 537 23.09 8.13 -6.18
N ALA A 538 24.41 8.19 -6.17
CA ALA A 538 25.27 7.57 -5.16
C ALA A 538 25.15 8.28 -3.79
N ALA A 539 25.16 9.61 -3.76
CA ALA A 539 25.03 10.41 -2.54
C ALA A 539 23.71 10.15 -1.81
N ALA A 540 22.64 9.85 -2.53
CA ALA A 540 21.36 9.47 -1.92
C ALA A 540 21.46 8.20 -1.05
N LEU A 541 22.45 7.32 -1.28
CA LEU A 541 22.74 6.17 -0.42
C LEU A 541 23.33 6.56 0.94
N THR A 542 23.99 7.73 1.01
CA THR A 542 24.68 8.19 2.22
C THR A 542 23.85 9.17 3.05
N LEU A 543 22.94 9.93 2.43
CA LEU A 543 22.15 10.96 3.11
C LEU A 543 21.08 10.40 4.08
N ASP A 544 20.70 9.15 3.92
CA ASP A 544 19.71 8.46 4.79
C ASP A 544 20.36 7.70 5.96
N SER A 545 21.65 7.88 6.18
CA SER A 545 22.41 7.16 7.21
C SER A 545 22.59 7.95 8.53
N ARG A 546 21.80 9.00 8.76
CA ARG A 546 21.78 9.66 10.08
C ARG A 546 20.71 9.03 10.96
N PRO A 547 21.08 8.66 12.21
CA PRO A 547 20.28 7.91 13.16
C PRO A 547 18.98 8.60 13.57
#